data_95cbd28a9c02a88ce5505023214bb18d
#
_entry.id   95cbd28a9c02a88ce5505023214bb18d
#
_cell.length_a   1.000
_cell.length_b   1.000
_cell.length_c   1.000
_cell.angle_alpha   90.00
_cell.angle_beta   90.00
_cell.angle_gamma   90.00
#
_symmetry.space_group_name_H-M   'P 1'
#
loop_
_entity.id
_entity.type
_entity.pdbx_description
1 polymer ?
#
loop_
_entity_poly.entity_id
_entity_poly.type
_entity_poly.pdbx_seq_one_letter_code
_entity_poly.pdbx_strand_id
1 'polypeptide(L)'
;MSIRFQPLLLFFGFFFFAQTGVHAQMQSQSPPAEMRGAWIATVANIDFPSRPGLSSFQIKAEFDSLMDIMKAMNMNAVFVQIRPAGDAFYKSTIVPMSKFLVGRQGARLDDTLFDPLEYMIKSAHDHRIEFHAWLNLYRATFDLDSAALDPIHPLRSLSDRRKAEWFFRYGKKWYFNPASPSVRQYLTNVVKDIVLRYDVDGIHFDDYFYPYKENDLSLDDALNDYNAFASGDHKFININDWRRNNVNIFIEGVSKTIKQYKPYVKFGISPFGVWRNKERDPVRGSNTRAGITSYDDLYADVLLWMEKGWIDYVAPQIYWSVGFPAADYEILVDWWSKHLYGKQLYIGQAAYKINNSTNDPNWQKEEEISKQIAINRANPNVSGSLFFSVKPLLRNPLGVQDTLMNVLWKNTALVPPMPLLSKATPATATICRVKGTSKTVQLTWNLCSLLSADEMPFYFALYRFDGEGVGKLDNPRNLLGLTPFYADKWYFEDYTAIEGEYYTYVIVGFNRANVRGNNSDPTFVKKTKNGAKKKRKIWGYLL
;
A
#
# COMPACT_ATOMS: atom_id res chain seq x y z
N MET A 1 66.44 60.18 -14.33
CA MET A 1 66.33 58.79 -13.87
C MET A 1 64.84 58.51 -13.69
N SER A 2 64.18 57.98 -14.75
CA SER A 2 62.75 57.84 -14.82
C SER A 2 62.42 56.37 -14.62
N ILE A 3 61.66 56.07 -13.60
CA ILE A 3 61.17 54.70 -13.28
C ILE A 3 59.77 54.57 -13.89
N ARG A 4 59.64 53.68 -14.84
CA ARG A 4 58.35 53.30 -15.43
C ARG A 4 57.67 52.22 -14.57
N PHE A 5 56.44 52.50 -14.11
CA PHE A 5 55.55 51.49 -13.55
C PHE A 5 54.72 50.85 -14.67
N GLN A 6 54.75 49.50 -14.77
CA GLN A 6 53.79 48.71 -15.54
C GLN A 6 52.65 48.27 -14.62
N PRO A 7 51.40 48.33 -15.06
CA PRO A 7 50.29 47.76 -14.31
C PRO A 7 50.13 46.26 -14.58
N LEU A 8 50.08 45.49 -13.51
CA LEU A 8 49.77 44.06 -13.49
C LEU A 8 48.24 43.87 -13.64
N LEU A 9 47.80 43.32 -14.77
CA LEU A 9 46.40 42.95 -15.01
C LEU A 9 46.16 41.60 -14.32
N LEU A 10 45.40 41.60 -13.22
CA LEU A 10 44.84 40.40 -12.59
C LEU A 10 43.58 39.97 -13.35
N PHE A 11 43.66 38.84 -14.05
CA PHE A 11 42.52 38.16 -14.62
C PHE A 11 41.78 37.41 -13.49
N PHE A 12 40.63 37.91 -13.06
CA PHE A 12 39.66 37.17 -12.27
C PHE A 12 38.86 36.26 -13.21
N GLY A 13 39.23 34.99 -13.28
CA GLY A 13 38.43 33.97 -13.93
C GLY A 13 37.20 33.62 -13.08
N PHE A 14 36.03 34.05 -13.57
CA PHE A 14 34.76 33.58 -13.02
C PHE A 14 34.55 32.09 -13.36
N PHE A 15 34.78 31.20 -12.41
CA PHE A 15 34.32 29.83 -12.49
C PHE A 15 32.83 29.83 -12.18
N PHE A 16 31.99 29.89 -13.20
CA PHE A 16 30.60 29.49 -13.09
C PHE A 16 30.55 27.97 -12.98
N PHE A 17 30.45 27.45 -11.75
CA PHE A 17 30.08 26.07 -11.54
C PHE A 17 28.62 25.89 -11.98
N ALA A 18 28.42 25.21 -13.10
CA ALA A 18 27.12 24.71 -13.53
C ALA A 18 26.68 23.59 -12.58
N GLN A 19 26.03 23.94 -11.46
CA GLN A 19 25.41 22.98 -10.51
C GLN A 19 24.04 22.45 -10.97
N THR A 20 23.61 22.75 -12.19
CA THR A 20 22.28 22.39 -12.68
C THR A 20 22.16 21.00 -13.30
N GLY A 21 23.27 20.26 -13.51
CA GLY A 21 23.25 18.97 -14.19
C GLY A 21 23.05 17.75 -13.30
N VAL A 22 23.41 17.81 -12.01
CA VAL A 22 23.42 16.63 -11.14
C VAL A 22 22.02 16.33 -10.54
N HIS A 23 21.20 17.34 -10.29
CA HIS A 23 19.85 17.13 -9.76
C HIS A 23 18.87 16.54 -10.77
N ALA A 24 19.00 16.83 -12.06
CA ALA A 24 18.13 16.27 -13.09
C ALA A 24 18.41 14.78 -13.39
N GLN A 25 19.64 14.31 -13.16
CA GLN A 25 20.02 12.93 -13.45
C GLN A 25 19.67 11.94 -12.32
N MET A 26 19.48 12.40 -11.07
CA MET A 26 19.01 11.57 -9.95
C MET A 26 17.49 11.30 -9.98
N GLN A 27 16.72 12.09 -10.71
CA GLN A 27 15.25 12.03 -10.74
C GLN A 27 14.66 10.90 -11.60
N SER A 28 15.43 10.21 -12.45
CA SER A 28 14.85 9.40 -13.53
C SER A 28 14.95 7.89 -13.41
N GLN A 29 15.62 7.33 -12.42
CA GLN A 29 15.68 5.87 -12.30
C GLN A 29 14.65 5.35 -11.31
N SER A 30 13.58 4.72 -11.85
CA SER A 30 12.68 3.88 -11.04
C SER A 30 13.49 2.80 -10.35
N PRO A 31 13.32 2.56 -9.03
CA PRO A 31 13.95 1.43 -8.37
C PRO A 31 13.36 0.10 -8.89
N PRO A 32 14.10 -1.02 -8.78
CA PRO A 32 13.63 -2.33 -9.23
C PRO A 32 12.46 -2.87 -8.42
N ALA A 33 12.37 -2.46 -7.16
CA ALA A 33 11.24 -2.74 -6.26
C ALA A 33 10.81 -1.46 -5.54
N GLU A 34 9.54 -1.15 -5.60
CA GLU A 34 8.93 0.04 -5.00
C GLU A 34 7.44 -0.20 -4.84
N MET A 35 6.90 -0.04 -3.63
CA MET A 35 5.46 -0.01 -3.42
C MET A 35 4.87 1.21 -4.12
N ARG A 36 3.94 1.01 -5.02
CA ARG A 36 3.21 2.03 -5.77
C ARG A 36 1.73 1.78 -5.63
N GLY A 37 1.13 2.40 -4.65
CA GLY A 37 -0.25 2.09 -4.31
C GLY A 37 -1.14 3.31 -4.15
N ALA A 38 -2.44 3.03 -4.08
CA ALA A 38 -3.44 4.02 -3.71
C ALA A 38 -4.52 3.40 -2.83
N TRP A 39 -5.10 4.23 -1.96
CA TRP A 39 -6.32 3.89 -1.24
C TRP A 39 -7.54 4.12 -2.14
N ILE A 40 -8.49 3.18 -2.08
CA ILE A 40 -9.84 3.31 -2.64
C ILE A 40 -10.81 3.40 -1.47
N ALA A 41 -11.27 4.62 -1.16
CA ALA A 41 -12.19 4.89 -0.07
C ALA A 41 -13.64 4.66 -0.53
N THR A 42 -14.34 3.76 0.17
CA THR A 42 -15.75 3.45 -0.11
C THR A 42 -16.70 4.22 0.77
N VAL A 43 -16.21 4.76 1.90
CA VAL A 43 -16.98 5.64 2.76
C VAL A 43 -17.54 6.82 1.98
N ALA A 44 -18.83 7.09 2.14
CA ALA A 44 -19.53 8.17 1.44
C ALA A 44 -19.30 8.16 -0.09
N ASN A 45 -18.97 7.01 -0.66
CA ASN A 45 -18.68 6.84 -2.09
C ASN A 45 -17.60 7.82 -2.61
N ILE A 46 -16.57 8.08 -1.78
CA ILE A 46 -15.48 9.00 -2.15
C ILE A 46 -14.83 8.56 -3.45
N ASP A 47 -14.40 7.30 -3.54
CA ASP A 47 -13.74 6.75 -4.72
C ASP A 47 -14.60 5.68 -5.43
N PHE A 48 -15.19 4.76 -4.67
CA PHE A 48 -15.88 3.59 -5.21
C PHE A 48 -16.97 3.07 -4.24
N PRO A 49 -18.09 2.54 -4.77
CA PRO A 49 -18.58 2.76 -6.13
C PRO A 49 -18.99 4.24 -6.34
N SER A 50 -19.25 4.65 -7.57
CA SER A 50 -19.59 6.05 -7.90
C SER A 50 -20.84 6.56 -7.17
N ARG A 51 -21.76 5.66 -6.84
CA ARG A 51 -22.95 5.87 -6.02
C ARG A 51 -23.44 4.53 -5.44
N PRO A 52 -24.22 4.55 -4.35
CA PRO A 52 -24.80 3.32 -3.83
C PRO A 52 -25.90 2.77 -4.74
N GLY A 53 -26.19 1.46 -4.63
CA GLY A 53 -27.27 0.78 -5.32
C GLY A 53 -27.01 0.56 -6.81
N LEU A 54 -25.75 0.48 -7.23
CA LEU A 54 -25.38 0.02 -8.56
C LEU A 54 -25.66 -1.48 -8.72
N SER A 55 -25.96 -1.91 -9.96
CA SER A 55 -26.03 -3.34 -10.29
C SER A 55 -24.66 -4.00 -10.16
N SER A 56 -24.64 -5.32 -9.96
CA SER A 56 -23.41 -6.11 -9.92
C SER A 56 -22.56 -5.94 -11.19
N PHE A 57 -23.20 -5.80 -12.34
CA PHE A 57 -22.51 -5.51 -13.61
C PHE A 57 -21.80 -4.14 -13.57
N GLN A 58 -22.47 -3.10 -13.06
CA GLN A 58 -21.89 -1.75 -12.98
C GLN A 58 -20.76 -1.70 -11.95
N ILE A 59 -20.91 -2.38 -10.79
CA ILE A 59 -19.85 -2.48 -9.77
C ILE A 59 -18.59 -3.13 -10.37
N LYS A 60 -18.74 -4.23 -11.11
CA LYS A 60 -17.64 -4.90 -11.81
C LYS A 60 -16.95 -3.96 -12.80
N ALA A 61 -17.73 -3.33 -13.69
CA ALA A 61 -17.19 -2.45 -14.72
C ALA A 61 -16.45 -1.23 -14.15
N GLU A 62 -16.96 -0.61 -13.08
CA GLU A 62 -16.28 0.50 -12.42
C GLU A 62 -14.97 0.05 -11.77
N PHE A 63 -14.95 -1.10 -11.09
CA PHE A 63 -13.74 -1.59 -10.44
C PHE A 63 -12.67 -2.01 -11.47
N ASP A 64 -13.06 -2.70 -12.53
CA ASP A 64 -12.14 -3.08 -13.62
C ASP A 64 -11.53 -1.85 -14.29
N SER A 65 -12.30 -0.80 -14.51
CA SER A 65 -11.80 0.47 -15.05
C SER A 65 -10.74 1.12 -14.11
N LEU A 66 -10.93 1.04 -12.79
CA LEU A 66 -9.94 1.51 -11.84
C LEU A 66 -8.65 0.66 -11.93
N MET A 67 -8.76 -0.66 -12.03
CA MET A 67 -7.61 -1.56 -12.13
C MET A 67 -6.85 -1.36 -13.44
N ASP A 68 -7.54 -1.17 -14.57
CA ASP A 68 -6.93 -0.85 -15.87
C ASP A 68 -6.07 0.43 -15.80
N ILE A 69 -6.61 1.49 -15.20
CA ILE A 69 -5.90 2.76 -15.07
C ILE A 69 -4.72 2.62 -14.10
N MET A 70 -4.90 1.97 -12.95
CA MET A 70 -3.81 1.75 -11.99
C MET A 70 -2.69 0.92 -12.59
N LYS A 71 -3.01 -0.11 -13.36
CA LYS A 71 -2.03 -0.89 -14.13
C LYS A 71 -1.30 -0.02 -15.17
N ALA A 72 -2.02 0.83 -15.91
CA ALA A 72 -1.41 1.75 -16.87
C ALA A 72 -0.44 2.74 -16.18
N MET A 73 -0.71 3.12 -14.93
CA MET A 73 0.18 3.93 -14.09
C MET A 73 1.35 3.13 -13.48
N ASN A 74 1.52 1.85 -13.80
CA ASN A 74 2.49 0.95 -13.15
C ASN A 74 2.35 0.89 -11.61
N MET A 75 1.14 1.03 -11.09
CA MET A 75 0.83 0.71 -9.70
C MET A 75 0.83 -0.81 -9.50
N ASN A 76 1.18 -1.23 -8.28
CA ASN A 76 1.32 -2.65 -7.93
C ASN A 76 0.58 -3.05 -6.65
N ALA A 77 -0.12 -2.12 -6.00
CA ALA A 77 -0.96 -2.42 -4.85
C ALA A 77 -2.17 -1.48 -4.77
N VAL A 78 -3.29 -2.01 -4.27
CA VAL A 78 -4.50 -1.26 -3.95
C VAL A 78 -4.95 -1.55 -2.53
N PHE A 79 -5.36 -0.49 -1.81
CA PHE A 79 -5.84 -0.55 -0.44
C PHE A 79 -7.32 -0.20 -0.44
N VAL A 80 -8.19 -1.23 -0.56
CA VAL A 80 -9.64 -1.02 -0.73
C VAL A 80 -10.35 -1.04 0.60
N GLN A 81 -11.10 0.00 0.91
CA GLN A 81 -11.90 0.09 2.13
C GLN A 81 -13.10 -0.85 2.05
N ILE A 82 -12.92 -2.08 2.54
CA ILE A 82 -13.97 -3.11 2.54
C ILE A 82 -14.89 -3.05 3.77
N ARG A 83 -14.50 -2.28 4.80
CA ARG A 83 -15.27 -2.04 6.01
C ARG A 83 -15.17 -0.59 6.44
N PRO A 84 -16.05 0.31 5.92
CA PRO A 84 -16.03 1.74 6.25
C PRO A 84 -16.55 2.06 7.66
N ALA A 85 -17.39 1.19 8.23
CA ALA A 85 -17.92 1.26 9.59
C ALA A 85 -18.27 -0.14 10.13
N GLY A 86 -19.33 -0.27 10.91
CA GLY A 86 -19.88 -1.56 11.37
C GLY A 86 -20.57 -2.40 10.29
N ASP A 87 -20.17 -2.26 9.02
CA ASP A 87 -20.74 -2.90 7.84
C ASP A 87 -19.65 -3.33 6.86
N ALA A 88 -19.99 -3.98 5.76
CA ALA A 88 -19.04 -4.60 4.86
C ALA A 88 -19.37 -4.44 3.36
N PHE A 89 -18.33 -4.47 2.53
CA PHE A 89 -18.39 -4.56 1.07
C PHE A 89 -18.23 -6.02 0.59
N TYR A 90 -18.67 -6.98 1.40
CA TYR A 90 -18.62 -8.41 1.11
C TYR A 90 -19.77 -9.13 1.82
N LYS A 91 -20.08 -10.33 1.36
CA LYS A 91 -21.07 -11.17 2.01
C LYS A 91 -20.52 -11.65 3.34
N SER A 92 -21.24 -11.38 4.43
CA SER A 92 -20.87 -11.84 5.77
C SER A 92 -22.10 -12.25 6.55
N THR A 93 -21.90 -13.18 7.49
CA THR A 93 -22.89 -13.57 8.50
C THR A 93 -22.68 -12.83 9.83
N ILE A 94 -21.60 -12.04 9.92
CA ILE A 94 -21.19 -11.34 11.14
C ILE A 94 -21.55 -9.86 11.08
N VAL A 95 -21.46 -9.27 9.89
CA VAL A 95 -21.69 -7.82 9.64
C VAL A 95 -22.63 -7.63 8.46
N PRO A 96 -23.50 -6.60 8.48
CA PRO A 96 -24.40 -6.32 7.37
C PRO A 96 -23.65 -5.75 6.17
N MET A 97 -24.26 -5.85 4.99
CA MET A 97 -23.77 -5.19 3.79
C MET A 97 -23.89 -3.67 3.91
N SER A 98 -22.88 -2.94 3.45
CA SER A 98 -22.77 -1.49 3.63
C SER A 98 -23.82 -0.71 2.83
N LYS A 99 -24.38 0.33 3.46
CA LYS A 99 -25.28 1.26 2.77
C LYS A 99 -24.61 1.97 1.59
N PHE A 100 -23.30 2.17 1.63
CA PHE A 100 -22.55 2.80 0.54
C PHE A 100 -22.41 1.88 -0.70
N LEU A 101 -22.64 0.58 -0.53
CA LEU A 101 -22.69 -0.37 -1.63
C LEU A 101 -24.14 -0.54 -2.15
N VAL A 102 -25.09 -0.81 -1.25
CA VAL A 102 -26.45 -1.26 -1.62
C VAL A 102 -27.57 -0.24 -1.37
N GLY A 103 -27.22 0.98 -0.94
CA GLY A 103 -28.19 2.08 -0.68
C GLY A 103 -28.81 2.08 0.71
N ARG A 104 -29.20 0.92 1.24
CA ARG A 104 -29.66 0.70 2.62
C ARG A 104 -28.87 -0.44 3.24
N GLN A 105 -28.38 -0.24 4.47
CA GLN A 105 -27.58 -1.26 5.15
C GLN A 105 -28.34 -2.60 5.21
N GLY A 106 -27.66 -3.67 4.88
CA GLY A 106 -28.21 -5.03 4.85
C GLY A 106 -29.12 -5.33 3.66
N ALA A 107 -29.34 -4.39 2.73
CA ALA A 107 -30.04 -4.71 1.47
C ALA A 107 -29.23 -5.73 0.64
N ARG A 108 -29.89 -6.41 -0.28
CA ARG A 108 -29.27 -7.41 -1.16
C ARG A 108 -28.82 -6.77 -2.46
N LEU A 109 -27.77 -7.33 -3.04
CA LEU A 109 -27.40 -7.06 -4.43
C LEU A 109 -28.42 -7.69 -5.40
N ASP A 110 -28.47 -7.19 -6.62
CA ASP A 110 -29.29 -7.71 -7.72
C ASP A 110 -28.90 -9.15 -8.10
N ASP A 111 -27.62 -9.46 -8.10
CA ASP A 111 -27.09 -10.81 -8.25
C ASP A 111 -26.74 -11.40 -6.86
N THR A 112 -27.54 -12.34 -6.40
CA THR A 112 -27.34 -12.98 -5.09
C THR A 112 -26.14 -13.92 -5.02
N LEU A 113 -25.55 -14.30 -6.15
CA LEU A 113 -24.32 -15.11 -6.22
C LEU A 113 -23.07 -14.23 -6.21
N PHE A 114 -23.16 -12.98 -6.63
CA PHE A 114 -22.03 -12.06 -6.68
C PHE A 114 -21.54 -11.69 -5.28
N ASP A 115 -20.24 -11.93 -5.01
CA ASP A 115 -19.54 -11.39 -3.84
C ASP A 115 -18.55 -10.28 -4.29
N PRO A 116 -18.80 -9.03 -3.90
CA PRO A 116 -17.99 -7.91 -4.35
C PRO A 116 -16.50 -8.03 -3.99
N LEU A 117 -16.17 -8.51 -2.79
CA LEU A 117 -14.78 -8.64 -2.35
C LEU A 117 -14.03 -9.72 -3.13
N GLU A 118 -14.65 -10.88 -3.33
CA GLU A 118 -14.06 -11.95 -4.14
C GLU A 118 -13.74 -11.45 -5.56
N TYR A 119 -14.68 -10.73 -6.16
CA TYR A 119 -14.50 -10.15 -7.47
C TYR A 119 -13.40 -9.11 -7.52
N MET A 120 -13.37 -8.17 -6.57
CA MET A 120 -12.36 -7.11 -6.51
C MET A 120 -10.94 -7.67 -6.35
N ILE A 121 -10.78 -8.70 -5.51
CA ILE A 121 -9.49 -9.39 -5.35
C ILE A 121 -9.07 -10.03 -6.67
N LYS A 122 -9.97 -10.81 -7.31
CA LYS A 122 -9.68 -11.44 -8.58
C LYS A 122 -9.28 -10.42 -9.65
N SER A 123 -10.04 -9.33 -9.79
CA SER A 123 -9.75 -8.27 -10.75
C SER A 123 -8.38 -7.63 -10.49
N ALA A 124 -8.02 -7.31 -9.23
CA ALA A 124 -6.70 -6.79 -8.89
C ALA A 124 -5.58 -7.79 -9.25
N HIS A 125 -5.74 -9.06 -8.93
CA HIS A 125 -4.77 -10.12 -9.24
C HIS A 125 -4.59 -10.34 -10.74
N ASP A 126 -5.65 -10.30 -11.52
CA ASP A 126 -5.60 -10.37 -12.99
C ASP A 126 -4.80 -9.19 -13.58
N HIS A 127 -4.82 -8.03 -12.91
CA HIS A 127 -4.04 -6.84 -13.26
C HIS A 127 -2.63 -6.79 -12.65
N ARG A 128 -2.22 -7.80 -11.87
CA ARG A 128 -0.92 -7.90 -11.16
C ARG A 128 -0.77 -6.84 -10.08
N ILE A 129 -1.85 -6.55 -9.39
CA ILE A 129 -1.95 -5.58 -8.31
C ILE A 129 -2.29 -6.33 -7.03
N GLU A 130 -1.50 -6.14 -5.96
CA GLU A 130 -1.83 -6.69 -4.64
C GLU A 130 -3.08 -6.02 -4.08
N PHE A 131 -3.93 -6.83 -3.44
CA PHE A 131 -5.16 -6.37 -2.80
C PHE A 131 -5.01 -6.35 -1.28
N HIS A 132 -4.95 -5.16 -0.70
CA HIS A 132 -4.95 -4.96 0.75
C HIS A 132 -6.36 -4.57 1.22
N ALA A 133 -6.96 -5.41 2.04
CA ALA A 133 -8.28 -5.17 2.62
C ALA A 133 -8.18 -4.12 3.74
N TRP A 134 -8.68 -2.91 3.48
CA TRP A 134 -8.66 -1.83 4.46
C TRP A 134 -9.95 -1.81 5.27
N LEU A 135 -9.80 -1.81 6.61
CA LEU A 135 -10.88 -1.79 7.58
C LEU A 135 -10.74 -0.58 8.53
N ASN A 136 -11.82 0.19 8.66
CA ASN A 136 -12.02 1.07 9.79
C ASN A 136 -12.80 0.28 10.87
N LEU A 137 -12.12 -0.12 11.93
CA LEU A 137 -12.68 -1.11 12.84
C LEU A 137 -13.57 -0.54 13.93
N TYR A 138 -13.19 0.59 14.53
CA TYR A 138 -13.89 1.10 15.68
C TYR A 138 -15.07 2.02 15.37
N ARG A 139 -15.20 2.52 14.14
CA ARG A 139 -16.40 3.24 13.72
C ARG A 139 -17.58 2.28 13.58
N ALA A 140 -18.61 2.44 14.40
CA ALA A 140 -19.81 1.59 14.34
C ALA A 140 -20.85 2.15 13.35
N THR A 141 -21.05 3.49 13.31
CA THR A 141 -22.03 4.14 12.44
C THR A 141 -21.51 5.46 11.87
N PHE A 142 -22.23 6.03 10.91
CA PHE A 142 -21.98 7.38 10.37
C PHE A 142 -22.95 8.43 10.91
N ASP A 143 -24.02 8.00 11.56
CA ASP A 143 -25.05 8.82 12.17
C ASP A 143 -25.55 8.16 13.46
N LEU A 144 -26.51 8.79 14.12
CA LEU A 144 -27.07 8.32 15.38
C LEU A 144 -28.34 7.48 15.20
N ASP A 145 -28.86 7.37 13.99
CA ASP A 145 -30.08 6.60 13.71
C ASP A 145 -29.80 5.09 13.75
N SER A 146 -29.91 4.53 14.94
CA SER A 146 -29.77 3.08 15.13
C SER A 146 -30.97 2.28 14.58
N ALA A 147 -32.11 2.90 14.35
CA ALA A 147 -33.29 2.23 13.80
C ALA A 147 -33.13 1.88 12.32
N ALA A 148 -32.37 2.68 11.57
CA ALA A 148 -32.05 2.44 10.17
C ALA A 148 -31.01 1.33 9.95
N LEU A 149 -30.36 0.83 11.03
CA LEU A 149 -29.38 -0.26 10.92
C LEU A 149 -30.05 -1.60 10.64
N ASP A 150 -29.29 -2.50 10.02
CA ASP A 150 -29.72 -3.88 9.81
C ASP A 150 -29.87 -4.63 11.15
N PRO A 151 -30.83 -5.57 11.29
CA PRO A 151 -31.02 -6.35 12.51
C PRO A 151 -29.79 -7.12 13.02
N ILE A 152 -28.86 -7.51 12.15
CA ILE A 152 -27.62 -8.19 12.57
C ILE A 152 -26.56 -7.24 13.10
N HIS A 153 -26.69 -5.92 12.86
CA HIS A 153 -25.74 -4.95 13.38
C HIS A 153 -25.75 -4.96 14.94
N PRO A 154 -24.58 -5.08 15.62
CA PRO A 154 -24.52 -5.25 17.07
C PRO A 154 -25.25 -4.13 17.86
N LEU A 155 -25.17 -2.88 17.38
CA LEU A 155 -25.89 -1.76 18.03
C LEU A 155 -27.41 -1.95 18.00
N ARG A 156 -27.95 -2.75 17.10
CA ARG A 156 -29.38 -3.07 17.01
C ARG A 156 -29.73 -4.40 17.70
N SER A 157 -28.89 -5.43 17.54
CA SER A 157 -29.16 -6.79 17.99
C SER A 157 -28.88 -7.05 19.46
N LEU A 158 -27.96 -6.30 20.10
CA LEU A 158 -27.59 -6.53 21.49
C LEU A 158 -28.60 -5.96 22.47
N SER A 159 -28.69 -6.54 23.67
CA SER A 159 -29.44 -5.97 24.79
C SER A 159 -28.83 -4.63 25.26
N ASP A 160 -29.61 -3.77 25.91
CA ASP A 160 -29.17 -2.43 26.32
C ASP A 160 -27.95 -2.48 27.25
N ARG A 161 -27.87 -3.44 28.16
CA ARG A 161 -26.68 -3.67 28.99
C ARG A 161 -25.42 -3.91 28.15
N ARG A 162 -25.50 -4.76 27.11
CA ARG A 162 -24.38 -5.04 26.22
C ARG A 162 -24.05 -3.86 25.31
N LYS A 163 -25.07 -3.11 24.87
CA LYS A 163 -24.82 -1.88 24.10
C LYS A 163 -24.01 -0.88 24.91
N ALA A 164 -24.32 -0.68 26.18
CA ALA A 164 -23.57 0.22 27.07
C ALA A 164 -22.10 -0.22 27.27
N GLU A 165 -21.82 -1.53 27.23
CA GLU A 165 -20.45 -2.06 27.28
C GLU A 165 -19.71 -1.92 25.95
N TRP A 166 -20.43 -2.14 24.84
CA TRP A 166 -19.82 -2.27 23.51
C TRP A 166 -19.64 -0.96 22.79
N PHE A 167 -20.44 0.06 23.09
CA PHE A 167 -20.51 1.30 22.31
C PHE A 167 -20.44 2.53 23.19
N PHE A 168 -19.88 3.58 22.61
CA PHE A 168 -20.01 4.93 23.12
C PHE A 168 -20.38 5.87 21.98
N ARG A 169 -21.09 6.94 22.35
CA ARG A 169 -21.45 8.01 21.42
C ARG A 169 -20.43 9.12 21.51
N TYR A 170 -19.91 9.55 20.36
CA TYR A 170 -19.06 10.74 20.28
C TYR A 170 -19.43 11.55 19.04
N GLY A 171 -19.76 12.83 19.23
CA GLY A 171 -20.32 13.66 18.18
C GLY A 171 -21.62 13.08 17.60
N LYS A 172 -21.64 12.95 16.29
CA LYS A 172 -22.81 12.44 15.55
C LYS A 172 -22.69 10.96 15.17
N LYS A 173 -21.84 10.18 15.88
CA LYS A 173 -21.55 8.79 15.52
C LYS A 173 -21.52 7.90 16.75
N TRP A 174 -21.69 6.59 16.51
CA TRP A 174 -21.41 5.55 17.46
C TRP A 174 -20.07 4.89 17.14
N TYR A 175 -19.33 4.57 18.18
CA TYR A 175 -18.05 3.88 18.09
C TYR A 175 -18.08 2.60 18.94
N PHE A 176 -17.40 1.57 18.48
CA PHE A 176 -17.09 0.40 19.29
C PHE A 176 -16.10 0.78 20.39
N ASN A 177 -16.33 0.32 21.62
CA ASN A 177 -15.48 0.63 22.77
C ASN A 177 -14.20 -0.24 22.76
N PRO A 178 -12.99 0.34 22.55
CA PRO A 178 -11.74 -0.41 22.55
C PRO A 178 -11.42 -1.08 23.89
N ALA A 179 -11.96 -0.55 24.99
CA ALA A 179 -11.78 -1.09 26.34
C ALA A 179 -12.53 -2.41 26.56
N SER A 180 -13.62 -2.67 25.81
CA SER A 180 -14.40 -3.91 25.95
C SER A 180 -13.68 -5.13 25.38
N PRO A 181 -13.37 -6.17 26.20
CA PRO A 181 -12.82 -7.42 25.70
C PRO A 181 -13.72 -8.10 24.66
N SER A 182 -15.04 -8.03 24.87
CA SER A 182 -16.04 -8.60 23.94
C SER A 182 -16.00 -7.92 22.58
N VAL A 183 -15.79 -6.61 22.53
CA VAL A 183 -15.61 -5.84 21.28
C VAL A 183 -14.32 -6.24 20.59
N ARG A 184 -13.20 -6.31 21.29
CA ARG A 184 -11.93 -6.75 20.71
C ARG A 184 -12.04 -8.14 20.09
N GLN A 185 -12.71 -9.08 20.80
CA GLN A 185 -12.95 -10.42 20.26
C GLN A 185 -13.85 -10.40 19.02
N TYR A 186 -14.93 -9.61 19.03
CA TYR A 186 -15.84 -9.47 17.88
C TYR A 186 -15.09 -8.93 16.65
N LEU A 187 -14.32 -7.86 16.81
CA LEU A 187 -13.55 -7.27 15.71
C LEU A 187 -12.44 -8.19 15.20
N THR A 188 -11.80 -8.95 16.09
CA THR A 188 -10.84 -10.01 15.70
C THR A 188 -11.53 -11.10 14.88
N ASN A 189 -12.76 -11.49 15.24
CA ASN A 189 -13.54 -12.47 14.47
C ASN A 189 -13.93 -11.93 13.07
N VAL A 190 -14.21 -10.65 12.93
CA VAL A 190 -14.42 -10.00 11.62
C VAL A 190 -13.18 -10.14 10.75
N VAL A 191 -11.99 -9.85 11.29
CA VAL A 191 -10.73 -10.01 10.54
C VAL A 191 -10.47 -11.48 10.21
N LYS A 192 -10.72 -12.39 11.16
CA LYS A 192 -10.60 -13.84 10.95
C LYS A 192 -11.48 -14.33 9.79
N ASP A 193 -12.75 -13.88 9.72
CA ASP A 193 -13.68 -14.24 8.65
C ASP A 193 -13.12 -13.84 7.29
N ILE A 194 -12.57 -12.63 7.17
CA ILE A 194 -11.95 -12.14 5.93
C ILE A 194 -10.74 -13.00 5.56
N VAL A 195 -9.81 -13.21 6.50
CA VAL A 195 -8.58 -13.97 6.26
C VAL A 195 -8.88 -15.41 5.82
N LEU A 196 -9.86 -16.05 6.44
CA LEU A 196 -10.21 -17.43 6.09
C LEU A 196 -10.84 -17.55 4.71
N ARG A 197 -11.74 -16.65 4.36
CA ARG A 197 -12.60 -16.77 3.18
C ARG A 197 -12.03 -16.16 1.92
N TYR A 198 -11.21 -15.11 2.04
CA TYR A 198 -10.77 -14.34 0.89
C TYR A 198 -9.26 -14.43 0.71
N ASP A 199 -8.83 -14.29 -0.52
CA ASP A 199 -7.42 -14.39 -0.94
C ASP A 199 -6.74 -13.01 -0.95
N VAL A 200 -6.87 -12.28 0.17
CA VAL A 200 -6.24 -10.97 0.34
C VAL A 200 -4.71 -11.09 0.50
N ASP A 201 -3.96 -10.13 -0.04
CA ASP A 201 -2.52 -10.03 0.13
C ASP A 201 -2.14 -9.34 1.45
N GLY A 202 -3.04 -8.50 1.96
CA GLY A 202 -2.86 -7.82 3.23
C GLY A 202 -4.15 -7.43 3.93
N ILE A 203 -4.05 -7.29 5.25
CA ILE A 203 -5.03 -6.60 6.11
C ILE A 203 -4.44 -5.26 6.46
N HIS A 204 -5.23 -4.21 6.33
CA HIS A 204 -4.79 -2.83 6.54
C HIS A 204 -5.77 -2.07 7.43
N PHE A 205 -5.26 -1.40 8.48
CA PHE A 205 -6.06 -0.51 9.31
C PHE A 205 -5.61 0.94 9.11
N ASP A 206 -6.56 1.85 9.22
CA ASP A 206 -6.29 3.28 9.27
C ASP A 206 -5.91 3.74 10.70
N ASP A 207 -6.05 5.02 10.99
CA ASP A 207 -5.66 5.64 12.24
C ASP A 207 -6.81 5.83 13.25
N TYR A 208 -8.02 5.37 12.94
CA TYR A 208 -9.20 5.53 13.78
C TYR A 208 -9.30 4.46 14.89
N PHE A 209 -8.32 4.43 15.81
CA PHE A 209 -8.36 3.55 17.00
C PHE A 209 -9.26 4.14 18.08
N TYR A 210 -9.06 5.41 18.42
CA TYR A 210 -10.02 6.27 19.10
C TYR A 210 -10.43 7.39 18.16
N PRO A 211 -11.62 8.03 18.37
CA PRO A 211 -12.04 9.10 17.48
C PRO A 211 -11.13 10.33 17.59
N TYR A 212 -11.00 11.04 16.48
CA TYR A 212 -10.40 12.38 16.50
C TYR A 212 -11.17 13.30 17.42
N LYS A 213 -10.45 14.18 18.13
CA LYS A 213 -11.07 15.21 18.96
C LYS A 213 -11.95 16.09 18.09
N GLU A 214 -13.22 16.22 18.50
CA GLU A 214 -14.15 17.21 17.97
C GLU A 214 -14.13 18.43 18.91
N ASN A 215 -14.17 19.64 18.33
CA ASN A 215 -14.24 20.87 19.12
C ASN A 215 -15.45 20.82 20.05
N ASP A 216 -15.27 21.30 21.26
CA ASP A 216 -16.29 21.40 22.30
C ASP A 216 -16.85 20.07 22.86
N LEU A 217 -16.22 18.92 22.50
CA LEU A 217 -16.61 17.62 23.04
C LEU A 217 -15.47 17.00 23.85
N SER A 218 -15.80 16.55 25.06
CA SER A 218 -14.90 15.75 25.89
C SER A 218 -14.96 14.28 25.46
N LEU A 219 -13.81 13.73 25.05
CA LEU A 219 -13.70 12.30 24.78
C LEU A 219 -13.81 11.48 26.08
N ASP A 220 -13.29 12.00 27.20
CA ASP A 220 -13.34 11.34 28.50
C ASP A 220 -14.77 11.17 29.00
N ASP A 221 -15.60 12.21 28.84
CA ASP A 221 -17.02 12.13 29.20
C ASP A 221 -17.79 11.15 28.31
N ALA A 222 -17.44 11.12 27.00
CA ALA A 222 -18.08 10.20 26.04
C ALA A 222 -17.72 8.74 26.31
N LEU A 223 -16.47 8.45 26.64
CA LEU A 223 -15.99 7.09 26.91
C LEU A 223 -16.53 6.56 28.23
N ASN A 224 -16.62 7.43 29.26
CA ASN A 224 -17.03 7.05 30.62
C ASN A 224 -16.32 5.77 31.14
N ASP A 225 -15.03 5.64 30.79
CA ASP A 225 -14.24 4.42 31.00
C ASP A 225 -13.39 4.45 32.28
N TYR A 226 -13.49 5.54 33.07
CA TYR A 226 -12.72 5.72 34.30
C TYR A 226 -12.99 4.61 35.32
N ASN A 227 -14.26 4.22 35.50
CA ASN A 227 -14.58 3.15 36.43
C ASN A 227 -14.01 1.80 36.00
N ALA A 228 -13.99 1.51 34.70
CA ALA A 228 -13.37 0.31 34.16
C ALA A 228 -11.83 0.34 34.36
N PHE A 229 -11.20 1.50 34.18
CA PHE A 229 -9.79 1.72 34.50
C PHE A 229 -9.50 1.52 36.01
N ALA A 230 -10.29 2.17 36.88
CA ALA A 230 -10.09 2.16 38.33
C ALA A 230 -10.32 0.78 38.96
N SER A 231 -11.23 -0.04 38.40
CA SER A 231 -11.50 -1.42 38.85
C SER A 231 -10.56 -2.47 38.25
N GLY A 232 -9.67 -2.08 37.31
CA GLY A 232 -8.72 -2.97 36.66
C GLY A 232 -7.56 -3.38 37.56
N ASP A 233 -6.59 -4.10 36.98
CA ASP A 233 -5.42 -4.69 37.66
C ASP A 233 -4.41 -3.69 38.27
N HIS A 234 -4.71 -2.41 38.31
CA HIS A 234 -3.82 -1.32 38.78
C HIS A 234 -2.41 -1.31 38.15
N LYS A 235 -2.25 -1.93 36.98
CA LYS A 235 -0.97 -2.01 36.24
C LYS A 235 -0.57 -0.68 35.60
N PHE A 236 -1.51 0.22 35.45
CA PHE A 236 -1.30 1.51 34.78
C PHE A 236 -1.50 2.65 35.77
N ILE A 237 -0.57 3.61 35.75
CA ILE A 237 -0.60 4.80 36.61
C ILE A 237 -1.62 5.81 36.07
N ASN A 238 -1.79 5.84 34.75
CA ASN A 238 -2.72 6.76 34.11
C ASN A 238 -3.64 6.07 33.08
N ILE A 239 -4.80 6.67 32.86
CA ILE A 239 -5.83 6.14 31.97
C ILE A 239 -5.41 6.13 30.51
N ASN A 240 -4.52 7.04 30.08
CA ASN A 240 -4.09 7.10 28.69
C ASN A 240 -3.20 5.91 28.32
N ASP A 241 -2.33 5.45 29.24
CA ASP A 241 -1.54 4.23 29.04
C ASP A 241 -2.42 2.99 29.02
N TRP A 242 -3.47 2.96 29.86
CA TRP A 242 -4.44 1.89 29.84
C TRP A 242 -5.25 1.85 28.51
N ARG A 243 -5.66 3.00 27.99
CA ARG A 243 -6.33 3.10 26.68
C ARG A 243 -5.42 2.60 25.56
N ARG A 244 -4.15 3.02 25.52
CA ARG A 244 -3.17 2.49 24.56
C ARG A 244 -3.02 0.98 24.68
N ASN A 245 -2.95 0.45 25.90
CA ASN A 245 -2.85 -0.97 26.12
C ASN A 245 -4.08 -1.75 25.61
N ASN A 246 -5.29 -1.20 25.70
CA ASN A 246 -6.47 -1.83 25.10
C ASN A 246 -6.36 -1.98 23.58
N VAL A 247 -5.81 -0.99 22.90
CA VAL A 247 -5.49 -1.07 21.47
C VAL A 247 -4.35 -2.06 21.20
N ASN A 248 -3.30 -2.05 22.03
CA ASN A 248 -2.17 -2.97 21.91
C ASN A 248 -2.62 -4.44 21.98
N ILE A 249 -3.48 -4.80 22.97
CA ILE A 249 -4.05 -6.14 23.10
C ILE A 249 -4.84 -6.54 21.83
N PHE A 250 -5.59 -5.60 21.25
CA PHE A 250 -6.34 -5.85 20.03
C PHE A 250 -5.41 -6.09 18.83
N ILE A 251 -4.42 -5.24 18.60
CA ILE A 251 -3.47 -5.38 17.50
C ILE A 251 -2.67 -6.69 17.60
N GLU A 252 -2.21 -7.04 18.82
CA GLU A 252 -1.56 -8.32 19.06
C GLU A 252 -2.47 -9.50 18.72
N GLY A 253 -3.75 -9.47 19.17
CA GLY A 253 -4.74 -10.50 18.90
C GLY A 253 -5.03 -10.69 17.42
N VAL A 254 -5.16 -9.59 16.66
CA VAL A 254 -5.33 -9.60 15.21
C VAL A 254 -4.09 -10.18 14.52
N SER A 255 -2.90 -9.75 14.90
CA SER A 255 -1.63 -10.24 14.37
C SER A 255 -1.51 -11.77 14.54
N LYS A 256 -1.74 -12.27 15.76
CA LYS A 256 -1.74 -13.71 16.06
C LYS A 256 -2.76 -14.46 15.20
N THR A 257 -3.95 -13.91 15.04
CA THR A 257 -5.01 -14.51 14.22
C THR A 257 -4.60 -14.60 12.76
N ILE A 258 -4.10 -13.53 12.17
CA ILE A 258 -3.64 -13.54 10.76
C ILE A 258 -2.54 -14.59 10.58
N LYS A 259 -1.51 -14.58 11.43
CA LYS A 259 -0.35 -15.47 11.31
C LYS A 259 -0.71 -16.94 11.57
N GLN A 260 -1.72 -17.20 12.37
CA GLN A 260 -2.22 -18.56 12.61
C GLN A 260 -2.89 -19.18 11.37
N TYR A 261 -3.66 -18.40 10.62
CA TYR A 261 -4.47 -18.93 9.51
C TYR A 261 -3.82 -18.76 8.14
N LYS A 262 -3.23 -17.59 7.87
CA LYS A 262 -2.51 -17.30 6.61
C LYS A 262 -1.26 -16.48 6.91
N PRO A 263 -0.14 -17.10 7.28
CA PRO A 263 1.08 -16.39 7.72
C PRO A 263 1.67 -15.47 6.67
N TYR A 264 1.39 -15.71 5.39
CA TYR A 264 1.84 -14.87 4.29
C TYR A 264 1.03 -13.57 4.12
N VAL A 265 -0.17 -13.46 4.71
CA VAL A 265 -0.97 -12.24 4.64
C VAL A 265 -0.29 -11.15 5.45
N LYS A 266 0.00 -10.05 4.78
CA LYS A 266 0.64 -8.87 5.36
C LYS A 266 -0.33 -8.16 6.31
N PHE A 267 0.17 -7.66 7.43
CA PHE A 267 -0.62 -6.83 8.33
C PHE A 267 0.03 -5.46 8.48
N GLY A 268 -0.67 -4.40 8.10
CA GLY A 268 -0.15 -3.06 8.14
C GLY A 268 -1.13 -2.02 8.67
N ILE A 269 -0.55 -0.90 9.07
CA ILE A 269 -1.26 0.24 9.66
C ILE A 269 -0.88 1.51 8.91
N SER A 270 -1.86 2.38 8.61
CA SER A 270 -1.62 3.76 8.21
C SER A 270 -1.97 4.71 9.37
N PRO A 271 -1.02 4.95 10.28
CA PRO A 271 -1.24 5.83 11.41
C PRO A 271 -1.26 7.30 10.96
N PHE A 272 -1.74 8.19 11.83
CA PHE A 272 -1.52 9.62 11.66
C PHE A 272 -0.03 9.93 11.47
N GLY A 273 0.31 10.87 10.59
CA GLY A 273 1.69 11.10 10.14
C GLY A 273 2.69 11.49 11.23
N VAL A 274 2.21 12.05 12.34
CA VAL A 274 3.05 12.38 13.51
C VAL A 274 2.77 11.37 14.62
N TRP A 275 3.78 10.58 15.00
CA TRP A 275 3.66 9.67 16.13
C TRP A 275 3.53 10.45 17.44
N ARG A 276 4.48 11.34 17.72
CA ARG A 276 4.51 12.23 18.89
C ARG A 276 5.42 13.43 18.62
N ASN A 277 5.07 14.61 19.09
CA ASN A 277 5.93 15.79 18.99
C ASN A 277 7.13 15.69 19.95
N LYS A 278 8.28 16.23 19.56
CA LYS A 278 9.51 16.27 20.37
C LYS A 278 9.31 17.00 21.71
N GLU A 279 8.42 17.97 21.77
CA GLU A 279 8.06 18.67 23.02
C GLU A 279 7.48 17.71 24.06
N ARG A 280 6.71 16.70 23.64
CA ARG A 280 6.08 15.69 24.52
C ARG A 280 7.00 14.50 24.80
N ASP A 281 7.88 14.17 23.88
CA ASP A 281 8.89 13.11 24.03
C ASP A 281 10.21 13.59 23.43
N PRO A 282 11.10 14.20 24.24
CA PRO A 282 12.37 14.75 23.75
C PRO A 282 13.32 13.71 23.13
N VAL A 283 13.15 12.43 23.47
CA VAL A 283 14.01 11.33 23.03
C VAL A 283 13.54 10.74 21.71
N ARG A 284 12.23 10.42 21.61
CA ARG A 284 11.68 9.68 20.47
C ARG A 284 10.76 10.52 19.58
N GLY A 285 10.26 11.66 20.06
CA GLY A 285 9.33 12.50 19.30
C GLY A 285 9.97 13.14 18.06
N SER A 286 9.18 13.35 17.01
CA SER A 286 9.61 14.08 15.81
C SER A 286 9.70 15.58 16.08
N ASN A 287 10.58 16.28 15.33
CA ASN A 287 10.70 17.74 15.41
C ASN A 287 9.53 18.44 14.70
N THR A 288 8.34 18.24 15.26
CA THR A 288 7.07 18.75 14.76
C THR A 288 6.28 19.45 15.86
N ARG A 289 5.22 20.17 15.46
CA ARG A 289 4.26 20.86 16.33
C ARG A 289 2.83 20.58 15.87
N ALA A 290 2.55 19.31 15.59
CA ALA A 290 1.21 18.88 15.17
C ALA A 290 0.21 19.00 16.32
N GLY A 291 -1.00 19.43 16.03
CA GLY A 291 -2.08 19.52 17.02
C GLY A 291 -2.65 18.16 17.44
N ILE A 292 -2.43 17.12 16.63
CA ILE A 292 -2.87 15.74 16.87
C ILE A 292 -1.67 14.82 16.64
N THR A 293 -1.60 13.74 17.43
CA THR A 293 -0.58 12.70 17.31
C THR A 293 -1.18 11.31 17.47
N SER A 294 -0.55 10.29 16.88
CA SER A 294 -1.02 8.90 17.02
C SER A 294 -1.01 8.44 18.47
N TYR A 295 0.08 8.74 19.19
CA TYR A 295 0.33 8.22 20.53
C TYR A 295 -0.53 8.88 21.59
N ASP A 296 -0.57 10.23 21.61
CA ASP A 296 -1.22 10.98 22.68
C ASP A 296 -2.73 11.14 22.46
N ASP A 297 -3.20 11.27 21.21
CA ASP A 297 -4.57 11.63 20.90
C ASP A 297 -5.40 10.45 20.38
N LEU A 298 -4.80 9.56 19.60
CA LEU A 298 -5.48 8.39 19.01
C LEU A 298 -5.15 7.09 19.76
N TYR A 299 -4.35 7.17 20.82
CA TYR A 299 -3.93 6.05 21.67
C TYR A 299 -3.31 4.88 20.90
N ALA A 300 -2.59 5.18 19.82
CA ALA A 300 -1.96 4.22 18.92
C ALA A 300 -0.45 4.18 19.14
N ASP A 301 0.06 3.15 19.80
CA ASP A 301 1.50 2.94 20.03
C ASP A 301 2.13 2.12 18.90
N VAL A 302 2.20 2.74 17.72
CA VAL A 302 2.68 2.10 16.48
C VAL A 302 4.14 1.65 16.60
N LEU A 303 4.98 2.37 17.34
CA LEU A 303 6.37 1.97 17.56
C LEU A 303 6.44 0.64 18.32
N LEU A 304 5.62 0.47 19.36
CA LEU A 304 5.53 -0.81 20.08
C LEU A 304 5.08 -1.94 19.16
N TRP A 305 4.10 -1.70 18.27
CA TRP A 305 3.59 -2.74 17.37
C TRP A 305 4.65 -3.22 16.38
N MET A 306 5.48 -2.30 15.87
CA MET A 306 6.64 -2.63 15.02
C MET A 306 7.72 -3.37 15.82
N GLU A 307 8.09 -2.89 17.01
CA GLU A 307 9.09 -3.49 17.88
C GLU A 307 8.72 -4.93 18.27
N LYS A 308 7.45 -5.17 18.63
CA LYS A 308 6.93 -6.50 18.96
C LYS A 308 6.70 -7.41 17.74
N GLY A 309 6.85 -6.87 16.53
CA GLY A 309 6.62 -7.63 15.30
C GLY A 309 5.16 -7.97 15.05
N TRP A 310 4.22 -7.21 15.62
CA TRP A 310 2.79 -7.44 15.42
C TRP A 310 2.30 -6.97 14.06
N ILE A 311 2.99 -6.00 13.45
CA ILE A 311 2.69 -5.51 12.10
C ILE A 311 3.90 -5.72 11.17
N ASP A 312 3.66 -5.83 9.87
CA ASP A 312 4.67 -6.12 8.86
C ASP A 312 5.13 -4.86 8.13
N TYR A 313 4.26 -3.85 8.03
CA TYR A 313 4.58 -2.54 7.45
C TYR A 313 3.80 -1.42 8.13
N VAL A 314 4.32 -0.22 7.98
CA VAL A 314 3.68 1.03 8.39
C VAL A 314 3.57 1.97 7.20
N ALA A 315 2.42 2.68 7.09
CA ALA A 315 2.16 3.65 6.02
C ALA A 315 1.66 4.98 6.63
N PRO A 316 2.54 5.74 7.33
CA PRO A 316 2.11 6.97 8.00
C PRO A 316 1.52 7.98 7.01
N GLN A 317 0.42 8.60 7.39
CA GLN A 317 -0.33 9.58 6.60
C GLN A 317 0.37 10.94 6.68
N ILE A 318 1.48 11.10 5.91
CA ILE A 318 2.24 12.36 5.88
C ILE A 318 1.59 13.30 4.88
N TYR A 319 0.48 13.90 5.29
CA TYR A 319 -0.38 14.72 4.42
C TYR A 319 -0.02 16.22 4.46
N TRP A 320 1.26 16.53 4.59
CA TRP A 320 1.80 17.89 4.52
C TRP A 320 2.80 18.02 3.38
N SER A 321 3.03 19.23 2.92
CA SER A 321 4.02 19.52 1.88
C SER A 321 5.44 19.54 2.44
N VAL A 322 6.41 19.50 1.55
CA VAL A 322 7.81 19.75 1.87
C VAL A 322 7.95 21.19 2.38
N GLY A 323 8.57 21.34 3.57
CA GLY A 323 8.76 22.64 4.22
C GLY A 323 7.56 23.16 5.00
N PHE A 324 6.50 22.35 5.24
CA PHE A 324 5.34 22.81 6.03
C PHE A 324 5.74 23.01 7.50
N PRO A 325 5.55 24.22 8.09
CA PRO A 325 6.20 24.60 9.35
C PRO A 325 5.84 23.77 10.58
N ALA A 326 4.61 23.22 10.64
CA ALA A 326 4.15 22.44 11.79
C ALA A 326 4.52 20.96 11.70
N ALA A 327 4.64 20.42 10.46
CA ALA A 327 4.87 19.02 10.21
C ALA A 327 5.47 18.84 8.79
N ASP A 328 6.75 19.17 8.66
CA ASP A 328 7.48 19.07 7.38
C ASP A 328 7.54 17.62 6.91
N TYR A 329 7.21 17.43 5.62
CA TYR A 329 7.25 16.12 4.97
C TYR A 329 8.60 15.42 5.11
N GLU A 330 9.70 16.12 4.82
CA GLU A 330 11.05 15.56 4.86
C GLU A 330 11.46 15.18 6.28
N ILE A 331 11.16 16.03 7.27
CA ILE A 331 11.40 15.74 8.68
C ILE A 331 10.66 14.47 9.11
N LEU A 332 9.42 14.29 8.68
CA LEU A 332 8.63 13.12 9.04
C LEU A 332 9.10 11.85 8.33
N VAL A 333 9.46 11.92 7.04
CA VAL A 333 10.05 10.78 6.31
C VAL A 333 11.35 10.33 6.98
N ASP A 334 12.24 11.26 7.30
CA ASP A 334 13.49 10.97 8.01
C ASP A 334 13.22 10.36 9.39
N TRP A 335 12.27 10.92 10.15
CA TRP A 335 11.91 10.41 11.46
C TRP A 335 11.36 8.97 11.40
N TRP A 336 10.37 8.70 10.56
CA TRP A 336 9.80 7.36 10.40
C TRP A 336 10.84 6.36 9.94
N SER A 337 11.73 6.73 9.04
CA SER A 337 12.78 5.85 8.51
C SER A 337 13.77 5.36 9.57
N LYS A 338 13.89 6.06 10.69
CA LYS A 338 14.77 5.72 11.82
C LYS A 338 14.09 4.86 12.90
N HIS A 339 12.77 4.63 12.79
CA HIS A 339 11.98 3.96 13.84
C HIS A 339 11.22 2.73 13.32
N LEU A 340 11.82 1.95 12.41
CA LEU A 340 11.13 0.85 11.69
C LEU A 340 11.19 -0.50 12.37
N TYR A 341 12.18 -0.75 13.22
CA TYR A 341 12.39 -2.06 13.86
C TYR A 341 12.39 -3.23 12.84
N GLY A 342 12.96 -3.01 11.64
CA GLY A 342 13.01 -3.99 10.56
C GLY A 342 11.71 -4.19 9.77
N LYS A 343 10.72 -3.30 9.94
CA LYS A 343 9.46 -3.31 9.17
C LYS A 343 9.57 -2.43 7.94
N GLN A 344 8.69 -2.67 6.95
CA GLN A 344 8.66 -1.84 5.74
C GLN A 344 7.94 -0.51 5.99
N LEU A 345 8.45 0.53 5.36
CA LEU A 345 7.90 1.88 5.38
C LEU A 345 7.37 2.26 3.99
N TYR A 346 6.08 2.51 3.90
CA TYR A 346 5.45 3.17 2.76
C TYR A 346 4.98 4.55 3.20
N ILE A 347 5.17 5.57 2.39
CA ILE A 347 4.74 6.93 2.76
C ILE A 347 3.38 7.24 2.19
N GLY A 348 2.42 7.55 3.07
CA GLY A 348 1.09 8.03 2.69
C GLY A 348 1.14 9.49 2.24
N GLN A 349 0.67 9.77 1.02
CA GLN A 349 0.70 11.08 0.37
C GLN A 349 -0.70 11.57 0.04
N ALA A 350 -0.94 12.89 0.17
CA ALA A 350 -2.26 13.50 0.05
C ALA A 350 -2.59 13.93 -1.39
N ALA A 351 -2.95 13.00 -2.26
CA ALA A 351 -3.36 13.34 -3.62
C ALA A 351 -4.54 14.34 -3.68
N TYR A 352 -5.44 14.29 -2.70
CA TYR A 352 -6.62 15.18 -2.64
C TYR A 352 -6.28 16.65 -2.37
N LYS A 353 -5.06 16.95 -1.93
CA LYS A 353 -4.60 18.33 -1.68
C LYS A 353 -4.02 19.00 -2.92
N ILE A 354 -3.62 18.24 -3.93
CA ILE A 354 -3.03 18.79 -5.16
C ILE A 354 -4.02 19.74 -5.81
N ASN A 355 -3.59 20.99 -6.01
CA ASN A 355 -4.41 22.09 -6.54
C ASN A 355 -5.72 22.34 -5.76
N ASN A 356 -5.79 21.96 -4.50
CA ASN A 356 -7.03 22.04 -3.69
C ASN A 356 -6.77 22.48 -2.24
N SER A 357 -5.56 22.83 -1.86
CA SER A 357 -5.24 23.31 -0.51
C SER A 357 -5.06 24.81 -0.50
N THR A 358 -5.85 25.51 0.31
CA THR A 358 -5.75 27.00 0.45
C THR A 358 -4.77 27.42 1.53
N ASN A 359 -4.49 26.55 2.50
CA ASN A 359 -3.67 26.85 3.68
C ASN A 359 -2.19 26.47 3.50
N ASP A 360 -1.84 25.84 2.39
CA ASP A 360 -0.50 25.39 2.07
C ASP A 360 -0.23 25.56 0.57
N PRO A 361 0.44 26.64 0.17
CA PRO A 361 0.63 27.01 -1.24
C PRO A 361 1.53 26.05 -2.01
N ASN A 362 2.27 25.16 -1.34
CA ASN A 362 3.11 24.19 -2.03
C ASN A 362 2.27 23.16 -2.80
N TRP A 363 1.05 22.88 -2.36
CA TRP A 363 0.11 22.01 -3.08
C TRP A 363 -0.42 22.60 -4.40
N GLN A 364 -0.13 23.87 -4.69
CA GLN A 364 -0.42 24.53 -5.98
C GLN A 364 0.73 24.38 -6.99
N LYS A 365 1.83 23.72 -6.61
CA LYS A 365 3.03 23.54 -7.45
C LYS A 365 3.02 22.15 -8.08
N GLU A 366 3.29 22.08 -9.38
CA GLU A 366 3.36 20.82 -10.14
C GLU A 366 4.45 19.89 -9.63
N GLU A 367 5.54 20.44 -9.10
CA GLU A 367 6.69 19.66 -8.63
C GLU A 367 6.54 19.08 -7.22
N GLU A 368 5.48 19.41 -6.44
CA GLU A 368 5.38 18.97 -5.03
C GLU A 368 5.42 17.45 -4.91
N ILE A 369 4.61 16.72 -5.68
CA ILE A 369 4.60 15.25 -5.65
C ILE A 369 5.93 14.68 -6.15
N SER A 370 6.54 15.27 -7.16
CA SER A 370 7.84 14.84 -7.68
C SER A 370 8.93 15.00 -6.63
N LYS A 371 8.92 16.10 -5.85
CA LYS A 371 9.83 16.32 -4.72
C LYS A 371 9.62 15.27 -3.61
N GLN A 372 8.36 15.01 -3.24
CA GLN A 372 8.03 14.00 -2.23
C GLN A 372 8.54 12.61 -2.64
N ILE A 373 8.31 12.19 -3.89
CA ILE A 373 8.82 10.90 -4.39
C ILE A 373 10.35 10.88 -4.43
N ALA A 374 11.00 11.98 -4.79
CA ALA A 374 12.46 12.08 -4.77
C ALA A 374 13.03 11.92 -3.35
N ILE A 375 12.42 12.55 -2.35
CA ILE A 375 12.77 12.39 -0.92
C ILE A 375 12.59 10.92 -0.50
N ASN A 376 11.45 10.30 -0.84
CA ASN A 376 11.19 8.91 -0.53
C ASN A 376 12.28 7.99 -1.12
N ARG A 377 12.62 8.15 -2.39
CA ARG A 377 13.63 7.35 -3.09
C ARG A 377 15.06 7.60 -2.61
N ALA A 378 15.37 8.81 -2.12
CA ALA A 378 16.68 9.14 -1.55
C ALA A 378 16.90 8.46 -0.20
N ASN A 379 15.84 8.05 0.50
CA ASN A 379 15.93 7.38 1.79
C ASN A 379 15.87 5.85 1.61
N PRO A 380 16.96 5.11 1.88
CA PRO A 380 17.04 3.66 1.62
C PRO A 380 16.07 2.82 2.47
N ASN A 381 15.52 3.38 3.54
CA ASN A 381 14.56 2.72 4.42
C ASN A 381 13.11 2.92 3.98
N VAL A 382 12.86 3.77 2.98
CA VAL A 382 11.52 3.96 2.40
C VAL A 382 11.31 2.98 1.25
N SER A 383 10.29 2.17 1.34
CA SER A 383 9.98 1.11 0.38
C SER A 383 8.93 1.52 -0.67
N GLY A 384 8.40 2.74 -0.62
CA GLY A 384 7.48 3.26 -1.63
C GLY A 384 6.45 4.26 -1.13
N SER A 385 5.45 4.50 -1.98
CA SER A 385 4.44 5.57 -1.84
C SER A 385 3.03 5.04 -1.97
N LEU A 386 2.12 5.56 -1.14
CA LEU A 386 0.68 5.30 -1.19
C LEU A 386 -0.07 6.62 -1.29
N PHE A 387 -0.98 6.75 -2.25
CA PHE A 387 -1.75 7.98 -2.46
C PHE A 387 -3.16 7.91 -1.87
N PHE A 388 -3.53 8.86 -1.06
CA PHE A 388 -4.90 9.05 -0.61
C PHE A 388 -5.53 10.20 -1.41
N SER A 389 -6.40 9.91 -2.37
CA SER A 389 -6.90 8.60 -2.79
C SER A 389 -6.82 8.46 -4.32
N VAL A 390 -7.37 7.38 -4.89
CA VAL A 390 -7.29 7.12 -6.33
C VAL A 390 -8.02 8.19 -7.16
N LYS A 391 -9.23 8.59 -6.78
CA LYS A 391 -10.06 9.51 -7.57
C LYS A 391 -9.44 10.91 -7.80
N PRO A 392 -8.78 11.55 -6.81
CA PRO A 392 -7.99 12.75 -7.05
C PRO A 392 -6.89 12.56 -8.11
N LEU A 393 -6.18 11.43 -8.11
CA LEU A 393 -5.17 11.14 -9.13
C LEU A 393 -5.77 11.06 -10.53
N LEU A 394 -6.94 10.42 -10.66
CA LEU A 394 -7.62 10.25 -11.95
C LEU A 394 -8.12 11.57 -12.55
N ARG A 395 -8.32 12.61 -11.74
CA ARG A 395 -8.63 13.96 -12.20
C ARG A 395 -7.43 14.68 -12.81
N ASN A 396 -6.24 14.12 -12.64
CA ASN A 396 -4.98 14.64 -13.15
C ASN A 396 -4.69 16.11 -12.80
N PRO A 397 -4.90 16.58 -11.55
CA PRO A 397 -4.62 17.95 -11.19
C PRO A 397 -3.12 18.26 -11.39
N LEU A 398 -2.81 19.40 -12.00
CA LEU A 398 -1.43 19.83 -12.33
C LEU A 398 -0.63 18.74 -13.09
N GLY A 399 -1.27 17.88 -13.88
CA GLY A 399 -0.58 16.85 -14.65
C GLY A 399 0.07 15.74 -13.82
N VAL A 400 -0.35 15.52 -12.56
CA VAL A 400 0.28 14.55 -11.66
C VAL A 400 0.20 13.12 -12.19
N GLN A 401 -0.94 12.73 -12.78
CA GLN A 401 -1.10 11.39 -13.37
C GLN A 401 -0.10 11.18 -14.51
N ASP A 402 0.01 12.16 -15.40
CA ASP A 402 0.95 12.12 -16.53
C ASP A 402 2.40 12.05 -16.05
N THR A 403 2.75 12.83 -15.02
CA THR A 403 4.07 12.80 -14.40
C THR A 403 4.40 11.44 -13.78
N LEU A 404 3.44 10.84 -13.08
CA LEU A 404 3.60 9.49 -12.54
C LEU A 404 3.81 8.46 -13.66
N MET A 405 2.93 8.43 -14.67
CA MET A 405 2.96 7.45 -15.75
C MET A 405 4.22 7.56 -16.63
N ASN A 406 4.54 8.78 -17.05
CA ASN A 406 5.52 8.98 -18.12
C ASN A 406 6.94 9.25 -17.61
N VAL A 407 7.09 9.64 -16.34
CA VAL A 407 8.37 10.04 -15.76
C VAL A 407 8.73 9.18 -14.55
N LEU A 408 7.98 9.28 -13.47
CA LEU A 408 8.36 8.71 -12.18
C LEU A 408 8.18 7.19 -12.10
N TRP A 409 7.12 6.66 -12.71
CA TRP A 409 6.76 5.23 -12.72
C TRP A 409 6.75 4.63 -14.13
N LYS A 410 7.49 5.22 -15.05
CA LYS A 410 7.57 4.77 -16.45
C LYS A 410 7.91 3.28 -16.59
N ASN A 411 8.76 2.75 -15.72
CA ASN A 411 9.13 1.34 -15.72
C ASN A 411 8.33 0.57 -14.66
N THR A 412 7.97 -0.67 -14.94
CA THR A 412 7.38 -1.59 -13.97
C THR A 412 8.32 -1.76 -12.76
N ALA A 413 7.77 -1.80 -11.55
CA ALA A 413 8.49 -2.14 -10.34
C ALA A 413 7.87 -3.35 -9.65
N LEU A 414 8.70 -4.18 -9.05
CA LEU A 414 8.26 -5.26 -8.16
C LEU A 414 7.72 -4.67 -6.85
N VAL A 415 6.82 -5.40 -6.21
CA VAL A 415 6.48 -5.10 -4.82
C VAL A 415 7.69 -5.45 -3.93
N PRO A 416 8.05 -4.61 -2.95
CA PRO A 416 9.17 -4.89 -2.06
C PRO A 416 9.01 -6.23 -1.30
N PRO A 417 10.07 -7.06 -1.20
CA PRO A 417 10.00 -8.36 -0.57
C PRO A 417 9.86 -8.26 0.94
N MET A 418 9.09 -9.17 1.55
CA MET A 418 8.94 -9.33 3.00
C MET A 418 9.44 -10.71 3.45
N PRO A 419 10.75 -10.96 3.51
CA PRO A 419 11.31 -12.31 3.74
C PRO A 419 10.96 -12.90 5.10
N LEU A 420 10.55 -12.09 6.07
CA LEU A 420 10.09 -12.58 7.37
C LEU A 420 8.72 -13.29 7.31
N LEU A 421 7.93 -13.07 6.25
CA LEU A 421 6.62 -13.71 6.07
C LEU A 421 6.69 -15.07 5.39
N SER A 422 7.77 -15.37 4.69
CA SER A 422 7.97 -16.68 4.05
C SER A 422 9.45 -16.98 3.92
N LYS A 423 9.83 -18.17 4.37
CA LYS A 423 11.20 -18.70 4.22
C LYS A 423 11.34 -19.58 2.96
N ALA A 424 10.22 -19.96 2.34
CA ALA A 424 10.23 -20.83 1.18
C ALA A 424 10.78 -20.08 -0.04
N THR A 425 11.74 -20.70 -0.72
CA THR A 425 12.28 -20.22 -1.99
C THR A 425 11.41 -20.75 -3.12
N PRO A 426 10.80 -19.88 -3.95
CA PRO A 426 10.01 -20.32 -5.09
C PRO A 426 10.81 -21.18 -6.04
N ALA A 427 10.14 -22.17 -6.62
CA ALA A 427 10.74 -23.07 -7.57
C ALA A 427 11.31 -22.38 -8.81
N THR A 428 12.38 -22.94 -9.32
CA THR A 428 13.02 -22.47 -10.52
C THR A 428 12.20 -22.84 -11.77
N ALA A 429 11.95 -21.87 -12.63
CA ALA A 429 11.32 -22.07 -13.91
C ALA A 429 12.33 -22.49 -14.99
N THR A 430 11.90 -23.26 -15.98
CA THR A 430 12.68 -23.58 -17.18
C THR A 430 11.89 -23.22 -18.44
N ILE A 431 12.46 -22.37 -19.30
CA ILE A 431 11.84 -22.01 -20.59
C ILE A 431 11.93 -23.24 -21.52
N CYS A 432 10.81 -23.91 -21.70
CA CYS A 432 10.69 -25.13 -22.50
C CYS A 432 10.35 -24.84 -23.95
N ARG A 433 9.69 -23.71 -24.26
CA ARG A 433 9.26 -23.39 -25.62
C ARG A 433 9.44 -21.92 -25.96
N VAL A 434 9.95 -21.66 -27.16
CA VAL A 434 9.98 -20.33 -27.79
C VAL A 434 9.21 -20.40 -29.09
N LYS A 435 8.23 -19.56 -29.26
CA LYS A 435 7.49 -19.36 -30.52
C LYS A 435 7.39 -17.85 -30.79
N GLY A 436 6.78 -17.49 -31.88
CA GLY A 436 6.46 -16.09 -32.15
C GLY A 436 5.67 -15.97 -33.44
N THR A 437 5.17 -14.77 -33.64
CA THR A 437 4.55 -14.31 -34.87
C THR A 437 5.37 -13.16 -35.46
N SER A 438 4.90 -12.53 -36.50
CA SER A 438 5.51 -11.25 -36.96
C SER A 438 5.52 -10.17 -35.88
N LYS A 439 4.58 -10.20 -34.93
CA LYS A 439 4.42 -9.18 -33.89
C LYS A 439 4.99 -9.56 -32.51
N THR A 440 5.20 -10.87 -32.23
CA THR A 440 5.50 -11.31 -30.84
C THR A 440 6.65 -12.28 -30.75
N VAL A 441 7.28 -12.34 -29.56
CA VAL A 441 8.02 -13.48 -29.05
C VAL A 441 7.23 -14.08 -27.91
N GLN A 442 6.80 -15.33 -28.03
CA GLN A 442 6.09 -16.06 -26.98
C GLN A 442 7.05 -17.05 -26.30
N LEU A 443 7.13 -16.94 -25.00
CA LEU A 443 7.89 -17.82 -24.12
C LEU A 443 6.91 -18.66 -23.29
N THR A 444 7.16 -19.98 -23.21
CA THR A 444 6.42 -20.89 -22.33
C THR A 444 7.41 -21.62 -21.44
N TRP A 445 7.06 -21.82 -20.17
CA TRP A 445 7.95 -22.48 -19.22
C TRP A 445 7.21 -23.48 -18.34
N ASN A 446 7.98 -24.34 -17.68
CA ASN A 446 7.54 -25.28 -16.65
C ASN A 446 8.39 -25.10 -15.39
N LEU A 447 7.96 -25.65 -14.27
CA LEU A 447 8.78 -25.76 -13.06
C LEU A 447 9.68 -26.99 -13.16
N CYS A 448 10.89 -26.90 -12.58
CA CYS A 448 11.91 -27.96 -12.68
C CYS A 448 11.62 -29.19 -11.83
N SER A 449 10.76 -29.12 -10.83
CA SER A 449 10.45 -30.21 -9.90
C SER A 449 9.02 -30.14 -9.37
N LEU A 450 8.52 -31.28 -8.88
CA LEU A 450 7.31 -31.32 -8.06
C LEU A 450 7.64 -30.80 -6.66
N LEU A 451 6.83 -29.88 -6.15
CA LEU A 451 7.15 -29.02 -5.03
C LEU A 451 6.08 -29.10 -3.97
N SER A 452 6.44 -28.71 -2.76
CA SER A 452 5.49 -28.37 -1.73
C SER A 452 4.65 -27.16 -2.15
N ALA A 453 3.47 -26.99 -1.58
CA ALA A 453 2.62 -25.83 -1.85
C ALA A 453 3.33 -24.49 -1.58
N ASP A 454 4.24 -24.46 -0.59
CA ASP A 454 4.97 -23.27 -0.18
C ASP A 454 6.04 -22.83 -1.19
N GLU A 455 6.51 -23.75 -2.07
CA GLU A 455 7.49 -23.48 -3.12
C GLU A 455 6.84 -23.07 -4.46
N MET A 456 5.52 -23.16 -4.57
CA MET A 456 4.79 -22.73 -5.76
C MET A 456 4.92 -21.22 -5.95
N PRO A 457 5.42 -20.76 -7.10
CA PRO A 457 5.44 -19.34 -7.40
C PRO A 457 4.03 -18.76 -7.47
N PHE A 458 3.85 -17.62 -6.84
CA PHE A 458 2.61 -16.85 -6.91
C PHE A 458 2.48 -16.11 -8.24
N TYR A 459 3.62 -15.59 -8.73
CA TYR A 459 3.76 -15.00 -10.06
C TYR A 459 5.20 -15.14 -10.57
N PHE A 460 5.41 -14.79 -11.85
CA PHE A 460 6.73 -14.76 -12.47
C PHE A 460 7.03 -13.35 -12.99
N ALA A 461 8.31 -12.95 -12.85
CA ALA A 461 8.87 -11.79 -13.52
C ALA A 461 9.72 -12.24 -14.70
N LEU A 462 9.53 -11.57 -15.84
CA LEU A 462 10.30 -11.81 -17.06
C LEU A 462 11.28 -10.68 -17.29
N TYR A 463 12.53 -11.05 -17.49
CA TYR A 463 13.60 -10.12 -17.82
C TYR A 463 14.05 -10.35 -19.24
N ARG A 464 14.37 -9.26 -19.95
CA ARG A 464 14.94 -9.28 -21.29
C ARG A 464 16.20 -8.43 -21.33
N PHE A 465 17.21 -8.97 -21.97
CA PHE A 465 18.48 -8.31 -22.22
C PHE A 465 18.74 -8.28 -23.72
N ASP A 466 19.22 -7.15 -24.23
CA ASP A 466 19.58 -7.02 -25.63
C ASP A 466 20.87 -7.80 -25.91
N GLY A 467 20.90 -8.57 -27.00
CA GLY A 467 22.02 -9.42 -27.39
C GLY A 467 22.15 -10.70 -26.55
N GLU A 468 23.37 -11.26 -26.55
CA GLU A 468 23.71 -12.46 -25.80
C GLU A 468 24.29 -12.13 -24.43
N GLY A 469 23.73 -12.78 -23.39
CA GLY A 469 24.17 -12.63 -22.00
C GLY A 469 23.12 -12.05 -21.09
N VAL A 470 23.34 -12.24 -19.78
CA VAL A 470 22.46 -11.76 -18.72
C VAL A 470 23.06 -10.50 -18.12
N GLY A 471 22.36 -9.40 -18.23
CA GLY A 471 22.70 -8.15 -17.57
C GLY A 471 22.20 -8.11 -16.12
N LYS A 472 22.17 -6.92 -15.53
CA LYS A 472 21.69 -6.71 -14.16
C LYS A 472 20.16 -6.82 -14.08
N LEU A 473 19.64 -7.73 -13.23
CA LEU A 473 18.22 -7.88 -12.99
C LEU A 473 17.64 -6.72 -12.14
N ASP A 474 18.48 -6.03 -11.38
CA ASP A 474 18.10 -4.85 -10.61
C ASP A 474 17.96 -3.57 -11.47
N ASN A 475 18.29 -3.63 -12.75
CA ASN A 475 17.97 -2.54 -13.67
C ASN A 475 16.49 -2.65 -14.10
N PRO A 476 15.62 -1.71 -13.73
CA PRO A 476 14.18 -1.79 -14.02
C PRO A 476 13.85 -1.79 -15.52
N ARG A 477 14.78 -1.34 -16.39
CA ARG A 477 14.60 -1.40 -17.84
C ARG A 477 14.64 -2.83 -18.39
N ASN A 478 15.25 -3.75 -17.64
CA ASN A 478 15.35 -5.16 -18.04
C ASN A 478 14.14 -5.98 -17.60
N LEU A 479 13.30 -5.46 -16.68
CA LEU A 479 12.05 -6.09 -16.30
C LEU A 479 11.00 -5.84 -17.40
N LEU A 480 10.79 -6.86 -18.23
CA LEU A 480 9.85 -6.79 -19.36
C LEU A 480 8.39 -6.80 -18.88
N GLY A 481 8.09 -7.58 -17.84
CA GLY A 481 6.75 -7.66 -17.28
C GLY A 481 6.58 -8.77 -16.26
N LEU A 482 5.37 -8.85 -15.72
CA LEU A 482 4.94 -9.85 -14.73
C LEU A 482 3.80 -10.69 -15.32
N THR A 483 3.69 -11.95 -14.89
CA THR A 483 2.47 -12.73 -15.15
C THR A 483 1.35 -12.30 -14.21
N PRO A 484 0.08 -12.53 -14.53
CA PRO A 484 -0.99 -12.47 -13.55
C PRO A 484 -0.73 -13.41 -12.37
N PHE A 485 -1.27 -13.08 -11.21
CA PHE A 485 -1.22 -13.97 -10.05
C PHE A 485 -2.03 -15.23 -10.35
N TYR A 486 -1.54 -16.40 -9.93
CA TYR A 486 -2.21 -17.70 -10.20
C TYR A 486 -2.50 -18.01 -11.68
N ALA A 487 -1.65 -17.57 -12.59
CA ALA A 487 -1.86 -17.88 -14.00
C ALA A 487 -1.95 -19.40 -14.25
N ASP A 488 -3.03 -19.88 -14.86
CA ASP A 488 -3.23 -21.31 -15.24
C ASP A 488 -2.22 -21.78 -16.29
N LYS A 489 -1.72 -20.85 -17.09
CA LYS A 489 -0.75 -21.10 -18.15
C LYS A 489 0.47 -20.20 -17.97
N TRP A 490 1.61 -20.82 -17.88
CA TRP A 490 2.88 -20.12 -17.72
C TRP A 490 3.47 -19.78 -19.07
N TYR A 491 3.01 -18.67 -19.62
CA TYR A 491 3.53 -18.08 -20.85
C TYR A 491 3.54 -16.55 -20.77
N PHE A 492 4.36 -15.95 -21.63
CA PHE A 492 4.40 -14.50 -21.78
C PHE A 492 4.63 -14.14 -23.25
N GLU A 493 4.03 -13.05 -23.70
CA GLU A 493 4.20 -12.52 -25.04
C GLU A 493 4.90 -11.17 -25.00
N ASP A 494 6.09 -11.13 -25.59
CA ASP A 494 6.84 -9.91 -25.80
C ASP A 494 6.48 -9.29 -27.16
N TYR A 495 5.72 -8.19 -27.11
CA TYR A 495 5.30 -7.40 -28.25
C TYR A 495 6.32 -6.34 -28.66
N THR A 496 7.42 -6.18 -27.90
CA THR A 496 8.39 -5.09 -28.06
C THR A 496 9.69 -5.57 -28.72
N ALA A 497 9.81 -6.88 -29.00
CA ALA A 497 10.97 -7.46 -29.67
C ALA A 497 11.03 -7.04 -31.14
N ILE A 498 12.17 -6.51 -31.58
CA ILE A 498 12.40 -5.96 -32.92
C ILE A 498 12.91 -7.07 -33.87
N GLU A 499 12.42 -7.08 -35.11
CA GLU A 499 12.84 -8.02 -36.14
C GLU A 499 14.35 -7.89 -36.43
N GLY A 500 15.01 -9.05 -36.54
CA GLY A 500 16.45 -9.14 -36.78
C GLY A 500 17.29 -9.20 -35.50
N GLU A 501 16.78 -8.64 -34.42
CA GLU A 501 17.50 -8.50 -33.16
C GLU A 501 17.55 -9.79 -32.33
N TYR A 502 18.55 -9.85 -31.45
CA TYR A 502 18.81 -10.93 -30.51
C TYR A 502 18.52 -10.50 -29.08
N TYR A 503 17.92 -11.40 -28.33
CA TYR A 503 17.55 -11.16 -26.94
C TYR A 503 17.87 -12.35 -26.06
N THR A 504 18.26 -12.09 -24.83
CA THR A 504 18.35 -13.10 -23.77
C THR A 504 17.21 -12.92 -22.79
N TYR A 505 16.46 -13.99 -22.53
CA TYR A 505 15.33 -13.98 -21.58
C TYR A 505 15.68 -14.79 -20.34
N VAL A 506 15.27 -14.27 -19.18
CA VAL A 506 15.35 -14.93 -17.86
C VAL A 506 13.99 -14.80 -17.17
N ILE A 507 13.56 -15.87 -16.52
CA ILE A 507 12.32 -15.92 -15.73
C ILE A 507 12.69 -16.17 -14.28
N VAL A 508 11.98 -15.47 -13.38
CA VAL A 508 12.16 -15.61 -11.93
C VAL A 508 10.77 -15.77 -11.29
N GLY A 509 10.57 -16.81 -10.50
CA GLY A 509 9.38 -17.02 -9.71
C GLY A 509 9.41 -16.20 -8.41
N PHE A 510 8.25 -15.74 -7.97
CA PHE A 510 8.05 -15.00 -6.71
C PHE A 510 6.95 -15.65 -5.89
N ASN A 511 7.13 -15.75 -4.57
CA ASN A 511 6.08 -16.19 -3.66
C ASN A 511 5.19 -15.00 -3.22
N ARG A 512 4.18 -15.27 -2.37
CA ARG A 512 3.25 -14.25 -1.85
C ARG A 512 3.89 -13.19 -0.97
N ALA A 513 5.06 -13.45 -0.41
CA ALA A 513 5.85 -12.47 0.34
C ALA A 513 6.81 -11.66 -0.56
N ASN A 514 6.67 -11.77 -1.89
CA ASN A 514 7.52 -11.19 -2.91
C ASN A 514 9.00 -11.60 -2.79
N VAL A 515 9.28 -12.71 -2.11
CA VAL A 515 10.61 -13.30 -2.09
C VAL A 515 10.84 -14.01 -3.41
N ARG A 516 11.96 -13.69 -4.04
CA ARG A 516 12.35 -14.26 -5.33
C ARG A 516 12.94 -15.66 -5.19
N GLY A 517 12.67 -16.50 -6.18
CA GLY A 517 13.36 -17.77 -6.41
C GLY A 517 14.66 -17.58 -7.21
N ASN A 518 15.22 -18.70 -7.63
CA ASN A 518 16.38 -18.71 -8.52
C ASN A 518 16.01 -18.27 -9.94
N ASN A 519 16.99 -17.77 -10.67
CA ASN A 519 16.84 -17.47 -12.08
C ASN A 519 16.67 -18.75 -12.89
N SER A 520 15.83 -18.70 -13.93
CA SER A 520 15.89 -19.72 -14.98
C SER A 520 17.24 -19.69 -15.70
N ASP A 521 17.58 -20.78 -16.37
CA ASP A 521 18.66 -20.74 -17.37
C ASP A 521 18.35 -19.69 -18.44
N PRO A 522 19.35 -18.89 -18.84
CA PRO A 522 19.17 -17.89 -19.87
C PRO A 522 18.77 -18.53 -21.20
N THR A 523 17.74 -17.98 -21.84
CA THR A 523 17.31 -18.45 -23.17
C THR A 523 17.60 -17.39 -24.22
N PHE A 524 18.50 -17.70 -25.15
CA PHE A 524 18.90 -16.82 -26.22
C PHE A 524 17.99 -17.01 -27.44
N VAL A 525 17.45 -15.91 -27.97
CA VAL A 525 16.39 -15.89 -28.97
C VAL A 525 16.70 -14.87 -30.05
N LYS A 526 16.58 -15.27 -31.33
CA LYS A 526 16.51 -14.32 -32.45
C LYS A 526 15.08 -14.05 -32.84
N LYS A 527 14.66 -12.78 -32.87
CA LYS A 527 13.39 -12.36 -33.46
C LYS A 527 13.52 -12.38 -34.97
N THR A 528 12.59 -13.03 -35.65
CA THR A 528 12.59 -13.15 -37.12
C THR A 528 11.28 -12.56 -37.67
N LYS A 529 11.23 -12.28 -38.99
CA LYS A 529 10.07 -11.76 -39.70
C LYS A 529 8.77 -12.52 -39.36
N ASN A 530 8.85 -13.85 -39.29
CA ASN A 530 7.68 -14.72 -39.14
C ASN A 530 7.60 -15.40 -37.76
N GLY A 531 8.43 -14.99 -36.78
CA GLY A 531 8.41 -15.62 -35.48
C GLY A 531 9.67 -15.39 -34.64
N ALA A 532 9.97 -16.35 -33.80
CA ALA A 532 11.15 -16.33 -32.94
C ALA A 532 11.84 -17.71 -32.95
N LYS A 533 13.17 -17.73 -32.93
CA LYS A 533 13.97 -18.96 -32.90
C LYS A 533 14.87 -18.96 -31.68
N LYS A 534 14.77 -20.01 -30.85
CA LYS A 534 15.74 -20.31 -29.80
C LYS A 534 17.09 -20.63 -30.47
N LYS A 535 18.14 -19.96 -30.02
CA LYS A 535 19.51 -20.22 -30.45
C LYS A 535 20.19 -21.07 -29.39
N ARG A 536 20.96 -22.07 -29.82
CA ARG A 536 21.87 -22.78 -28.92
C ARG A 536 23.07 -21.88 -28.65
N LYS A 537 23.54 -21.78 -27.41
CA LYS A 537 24.86 -21.22 -27.11
C LYS A 537 25.89 -22.04 -27.86
N ILE A 538 26.54 -21.44 -28.82
CA ILE A 538 27.77 -21.96 -29.35
C ILE A 538 28.81 -21.47 -28.32
N TRP A 539 29.27 -22.35 -27.45
CA TRP A 539 30.47 -22.10 -26.65
C TRP A 539 31.58 -21.81 -27.65
N GLY A 540 31.94 -20.53 -27.76
CA GLY A 540 32.96 -20.11 -28.70
C GLY A 540 34.29 -20.72 -28.33
N TYR A 541 34.83 -21.54 -29.18
CA TYR A 541 36.25 -21.64 -29.33
C TYR A 541 36.70 -20.31 -29.93
N LEU A 542 37.37 -19.49 -29.13
CA LEU A 542 38.34 -18.54 -29.63
C LEU A 542 39.46 -19.37 -30.25
N LEU A 543 39.53 -19.40 -31.54
CA LEU A 543 40.75 -19.58 -32.29
C LEU A 543 41.17 -18.23 -32.84
#